data_e46c557291a0ca66f61019ac41580376
#
_entry.id   e46c557291a0ca66f61019ac41580376
#
_cell.length_a   1.000
_cell.length_b   1.000
_cell.length_c   1.000
_cell.angle_alpha   90.00
_cell.angle_beta   90.00
_cell.angle_gamma   90.00
#
_symmetry.space_group_name_H-M   'P 1'
#
loop_
_entity.id
_entity.type
_entity.pdbx_description
1 polymer ?
#
loop_
_entity_poly.entity_id
_entity_poly.type
_entity_poly.pdbx_seq_one_letter_code
_entity_poly.pdbx_strand_id
1 'polypeptide(L)'
;LDNEEWISLHSIDAYGMASYITEARTLRDSISMDNGMTSYRVVGTFPSGVYISDPADGYSVDNIAPTVPAGLMASVDLGMVALEWEPSPDDDFSYFRVFRGMNEEFDPSNDNLIGETTTAEWADSLSELGNYYYKVTAMDTHENESDASDPVNVEVLSLEDLLGLPETY
;
A
#
# COMPACT_ATOMS: atom_id res chain seq x y z
N LEU A 1 -5.27 -31.30 -25.29
CA LEU A 1 -5.21 -31.97 -24.01
C LEU A 1 -4.50 -31.00 -23.08
N ASP A 2 -5.26 -30.23 -22.31
CA ASP A 2 -4.73 -29.34 -21.28
C ASP A 2 -4.07 -30.23 -20.22
N ASN A 3 -2.78 -30.05 -20.05
CA ASN A 3 -1.98 -30.76 -19.06
C ASN A 3 -2.17 -30.01 -17.75
N GLU A 4 -3.32 -30.19 -17.08
CA GLU A 4 -3.55 -29.65 -15.74
C GLU A 4 -2.57 -30.30 -14.76
N GLU A 5 -1.61 -29.52 -14.30
CA GLU A 5 -0.64 -29.97 -13.30
C GLU A 5 -1.18 -29.63 -11.91
N TRP A 6 -1.43 -30.67 -11.11
CA TRP A 6 -1.88 -30.54 -9.74
C TRP A 6 -0.69 -30.62 -8.77
N ILE A 7 -0.55 -29.60 -7.93
CA ILE A 7 0.51 -29.49 -6.93
C ILE A 7 -0.07 -29.88 -5.56
N SER A 8 0.61 -30.76 -4.81
CA SER A 8 0.24 -31.04 -3.43
C SER A 8 0.64 -29.88 -2.53
N LEU A 9 -0.34 -29.23 -1.89
CA LEU A 9 -0.08 -28.15 -0.94
C LEU A 9 0.38 -28.69 0.41
N HIS A 10 -0.38 -29.61 1.00
CA HIS A 10 -0.06 -30.29 2.26
C HIS A 10 -0.97 -31.50 2.44
N SER A 11 -0.69 -32.30 3.47
CA SER A 11 -1.51 -33.41 3.86
C SER A 11 -1.80 -33.38 5.36
N ILE A 12 -3.00 -33.82 5.74
CA ILE A 12 -3.43 -33.98 7.14
C ILE A 12 -3.90 -35.43 7.37
N ASP A 13 -3.65 -35.92 8.57
CA ASP A 13 -4.13 -37.23 8.96
C ASP A 13 -5.63 -37.18 9.26
N ALA A 14 -6.35 -38.20 8.81
CA ALA A 14 -7.78 -38.32 9.04
C ALA A 14 -8.04 -39.19 10.31
N TYR A 15 -8.74 -38.59 11.27
CA TYR A 15 -9.05 -39.22 12.57
C TYR A 15 -10.54 -39.65 12.70
N GLY A 16 -11.22 -39.81 11.58
CA GLY A 16 -12.63 -40.23 11.55
C GLY A 16 -13.63 -39.14 11.96
N MET A 17 -13.25 -37.89 11.83
CA MET A 17 -14.14 -36.74 12.07
C MET A 17 -15.10 -36.53 10.89
N ALA A 18 -16.26 -35.90 11.16
CA ALA A 18 -17.27 -35.63 10.14
C ALA A 18 -16.84 -34.55 9.13
N SER A 19 -15.91 -33.66 9.53
CA SER A 19 -15.36 -32.61 8.69
C SER A 19 -13.95 -32.25 9.11
N TYR A 20 -13.18 -31.72 8.16
CA TYR A 20 -11.83 -31.21 8.36
C TYR A 20 -11.75 -29.81 7.73
N ILE A 21 -11.06 -28.89 8.39
CA ILE A 21 -10.83 -27.54 7.92
C ILE A 21 -9.31 -27.33 7.85
N THR A 22 -8.86 -26.76 6.76
CA THR A 22 -7.47 -26.40 6.55
C THR A 22 -7.36 -25.16 5.68
N GLU A 23 -6.29 -24.41 5.82
CA GLU A 23 -5.98 -23.28 4.95
C GLU A 23 -5.25 -23.77 3.71
N ALA A 24 -5.60 -23.18 2.57
CA ALA A 24 -4.92 -23.39 1.30
C ALA A 24 -4.58 -22.01 0.71
N ARG A 25 -3.31 -21.80 0.37
CA ARG A 25 -2.89 -20.57 -0.29
C ARG A 25 -3.30 -20.59 -1.75
N THR A 26 -3.78 -19.46 -2.24
CA THR A 26 -3.95 -19.22 -3.68
C THR A 26 -2.60 -19.06 -4.36
N LEU A 27 -2.54 -19.28 -5.67
CA LEU A 27 -1.32 -19.10 -6.43
C LEU A 27 -0.99 -17.62 -6.65
N ARG A 28 -2.01 -16.77 -6.62
CA ARG A 28 -1.93 -15.32 -6.76
C ARG A 28 -3.22 -14.69 -6.25
N ASP A 29 -3.15 -13.42 -5.94
CA ASP A 29 -4.30 -12.64 -5.53
C ASP A 29 -5.13 -12.17 -6.73
N SER A 30 -6.37 -11.83 -6.47
CA SER A 30 -7.28 -11.25 -7.44
C SER A 30 -6.93 -9.78 -7.64
N ILE A 31 -6.82 -9.36 -8.88
CA ILE A 31 -6.60 -7.96 -9.29
C ILE A 31 -7.74 -7.51 -10.21
N SER A 32 -7.83 -6.21 -10.48
CA SER A 32 -8.92 -5.62 -11.31
C SER A 32 -9.06 -6.24 -12.71
N MET A 33 -7.97 -6.80 -13.27
CA MET A 33 -7.93 -7.41 -14.61
C MET A 33 -7.89 -8.95 -14.60
N ASP A 34 -7.67 -9.58 -13.43
CA ASP A 34 -7.56 -11.04 -13.29
C ASP A 34 -8.09 -11.43 -11.91
N ASN A 35 -9.09 -12.28 -11.87
CA ASN A 35 -9.72 -12.72 -10.63
C ASN A 35 -8.85 -13.65 -9.76
N GLY A 36 -7.63 -14.01 -10.19
CA GLY A 36 -6.69 -14.82 -9.42
C GLY A 36 -7.21 -16.23 -9.06
N MET A 37 -8.19 -16.76 -9.79
CA MET A 37 -8.83 -18.02 -9.46
C MET A 37 -7.82 -19.17 -9.39
N THR A 38 -7.90 -19.93 -8.31
CA THR A 38 -7.11 -21.14 -8.06
C THR A 38 -8.06 -22.30 -7.82
N SER A 39 -7.87 -23.38 -8.56
CA SER A 39 -8.69 -24.60 -8.39
C SER A 39 -8.06 -25.52 -7.36
N TYR A 40 -8.86 -26.03 -6.45
CA TYR A 40 -8.48 -26.96 -5.40
C TYR A 40 -9.24 -28.27 -5.49
N ARG A 41 -8.61 -29.36 -5.07
CA ARG A 41 -9.29 -30.64 -4.85
C ARG A 41 -8.71 -31.36 -3.64
N VAL A 42 -9.50 -32.22 -3.05
CA VAL A 42 -9.07 -33.06 -1.95
C VAL A 42 -8.81 -34.48 -2.47
N VAL A 43 -7.69 -35.05 -2.05
CA VAL A 43 -7.35 -36.44 -2.34
C VAL A 43 -7.32 -37.19 -1.02
N GLY A 44 -8.25 -38.12 -0.85
CA GLY A 44 -8.32 -39.04 0.33
C GLY A 44 -7.69 -40.38 -0.01
N THR A 45 -6.71 -40.82 0.78
CA THR A 45 -6.08 -42.11 0.64
C THR A 45 -6.53 -43.02 1.79
N PHE A 46 -7.14 -44.16 1.45
CA PHE A 46 -7.65 -45.14 2.40
C PHE A 46 -7.12 -46.53 2.05
N PRO A 47 -7.15 -47.50 2.96
CA PRO A 47 -6.81 -48.88 2.62
C PRO A 47 -7.65 -49.48 1.47
N SER A 48 -8.85 -48.96 1.25
CA SER A 48 -9.78 -49.37 0.17
C SER A 48 -9.51 -48.73 -1.16
N GLY A 49 -8.66 -47.65 -1.24
CA GLY A 49 -8.33 -46.93 -2.46
C GLY A 49 -8.14 -45.44 -2.28
N VAL A 50 -7.96 -44.76 -3.38
CA VAL A 50 -7.81 -43.29 -3.48
C VAL A 50 -9.13 -42.71 -3.98
N TYR A 51 -9.59 -41.68 -3.30
CA TYR A 51 -10.79 -40.92 -3.67
C TYR A 51 -10.40 -39.48 -3.92
N ILE A 52 -10.89 -38.92 -5.02
CA ILE A 52 -10.57 -37.56 -5.46
C ILE A 52 -11.88 -36.78 -5.54
N SER A 53 -11.95 -35.64 -4.91
CA SER A 53 -13.11 -34.75 -5.04
C SER A 53 -13.17 -34.08 -6.42
N ASP A 54 -14.36 -33.61 -6.79
CA ASP A 54 -14.47 -32.62 -7.84
C ASP A 54 -13.63 -31.38 -7.46
N PRO A 55 -13.08 -30.64 -8.43
CA PRO A 55 -12.40 -29.38 -8.16
C PRO A 55 -13.38 -28.33 -7.64
N ALA A 56 -12.89 -27.47 -6.78
CA ALA A 56 -13.59 -26.27 -6.32
C ALA A 56 -12.66 -25.07 -6.50
N ASP A 57 -13.21 -23.98 -6.98
CA ASP A 57 -12.46 -22.77 -7.24
C ASP A 57 -12.54 -21.81 -6.07
N GLY A 58 -11.43 -21.11 -5.81
CA GLY A 58 -11.33 -20.06 -4.83
C GLY A 58 -10.37 -18.95 -5.30
N TYR A 59 -10.48 -17.79 -4.69
CA TYR A 59 -9.56 -16.67 -4.92
C TYR A 59 -9.26 -15.97 -3.58
N SER A 60 -8.15 -15.28 -3.52
CA SER A 60 -7.82 -14.34 -2.46
C SER A 60 -7.88 -12.91 -3.00
N VAL A 61 -8.15 -11.99 -2.11
CA VAL A 61 -8.08 -10.56 -2.35
C VAL A 61 -6.99 -10.04 -1.45
N ASP A 62 -6.05 -9.30 -2.00
CA ASP A 62 -5.10 -8.57 -1.18
C ASP A 62 -5.83 -7.43 -0.45
N ASN A 63 -5.74 -7.44 0.86
CA ASN A 63 -6.27 -6.41 1.73
C ASN A 63 -5.24 -5.98 2.79
N ILE A 64 -3.96 -6.19 2.48
CA ILE A 64 -2.84 -5.80 3.33
C ILE A 64 -2.37 -4.43 2.85
N ALA A 65 -2.51 -3.43 3.69
CA ALA A 65 -2.01 -2.09 3.38
C ALA A 65 -0.47 -2.08 3.33
N PRO A 66 0.12 -1.25 2.45
CA PRO A 66 1.57 -1.08 2.39
C PRO A 66 2.18 -0.58 3.70
N THR A 67 3.49 -0.72 3.80
CA THR A 67 4.29 -0.14 4.89
C THR A 67 4.14 1.38 4.90
N VAL A 68 3.93 1.94 6.09
CA VAL A 68 3.83 3.40 6.30
C VAL A 68 5.12 4.08 5.85
N PRO A 69 5.06 5.14 5.01
CA PRO A 69 6.24 5.88 4.59
C PRO A 69 7.01 6.46 5.79
N ALA A 70 8.32 6.22 5.82
CA ALA A 70 9.20 6.63 6.92
C ALA A 70 10.20 7.70 6.48
N GLY A 71 10.79 8.41 7.43
CA GLY A 71 11.87 9.36 7.18
C GLY A 71 11.44 10.61 6.43
N LEU A 72 10.15 11.00 6.48
CA LEU A 72 9.67 12.21 5.81
C LEU A 72 10.40 13.45 6.35
N MET A 73 11.06 14.17 5.46
CA MET A 73 11.77 15.43 5.70
C MET A 73 11.29 16.50 4.73
N ALA A 74 11.39 17.75 5.16
CA ALA A 74 11.07 18.92 4.34
C ALA A 74 12.19 19.95 4.41
N SER A 75 12.44 20.59 3.29
CA SER A 75 13.24 21.82 3.22
C SER A 75 12.47 22.86 2.44
N VAL A 76 12.66 24.13 2.78
CA VAL A 76 12.03 25.25 2.08
C VAL A 76 13.09 26.22 1.55
N ASP A 77 12.93 26.63 0.30
CA ASP A 77 13.73 27.67 -0.35
C ASP A 77 12.84 28.46 -1.29
N LEU A 78 12.76 29.78 -1.08
CA LEU A 78 11.99 30.73 -1.92
C LEU A 78 10.53 30.28 -2.18
N GLY A 79 9.84 29.81 -1.16
CA GLY A 79 8.47 29.33 -1.25
C GLY A 79 8.31 27.97 -1.93
N MET A 80 9.40 27.35 -2.34
CA MET A 80 9.42 25.97 -2.80
C MET A 80 9.73 25.05 -1.64
N VAL A 81 8.86 24.09 -1.39
CA VAL A 81 9.07 23.02 -0.42
C VAL A 81 9.53 21.78 -1.16
N ALA A 82 10.68 21.25 -0.79
CA ALA A 82 11.12 19.94 -1.24
C ALA A 82 10.88 18.95 -0.10
N LEU A 83 10.15 17.89 -0.40
CA LEU A 83 9.87 16.76 0.49
C LEU A 83 10.65 15.55 -0.01
N GLU A 84 11.24 14.81 0.93
CA GLU A 84 11.95 13.56 0.68
C GLU A 84 11.59 12.57 1.78
N TRP A 85 11.51 11.27 1.45
CA TRP A 85 11.25 10.19 2.39
C TRP A 85 11.93 8.90 1.95
N GLU A 86 11.79 7.83 2.72
CA GLU A 86 12.35 6.52 2.35
C GLU A 86 11.50 5.86 1.25
N PRO A 87 12.13 5.20 0.24
CA PRO A 87 11.40 4.40 -0.74
C PRO A 87 10.60 3.28 -0.06
N SER A 88 9.44 2.93 -0.65
CA SER A 88 8.68 1.79 -0.14
C SER A 88 9.47 0.49 -0.27
N PRO A 89 9.48 -0.35 0.77
CA PRO A 89 10.08 -1.68 0.73
C PRO A 89 9.16 -2.75 0.12
N ASP A 90 7.89 -2.43 -0.17
CA ASP A 90 6.88 -3.39 -0.56
C ASP A 90 6.98 -3.73 -2.05
N ASP A 91 6.92 -5.02 -2.39
CA ASP A 91 7.07 -5.50 -3.77
C ASP A 91 5.89 -5.11 -4.67
N ASP A 92 4.73 -4.88 -4.08
CA ASP A 92 3.47 -4.50 -4.74
C ASP A 92 3.15 -3.00 -4.65
N PHE A 93 4.11 -2.20 -4.14
CA PHE A 93 4.00 -0.74 -4.11
C PHE A 93 3.63 -0.16 -5.48
N SER A 94 2.70 0.78 -5.50
CA SER A 94 2.23 1.47 -6.71
C SER A 94 2.65 2.93 -6.75
N TYR A 95 2.25 3.74 -5.76
CA TYR A 95 2.56 5.17 -5.68
C TYR A 95 2.36 5.72 -4.26
N PHE A 96 2.91 6.90 -4.02
CA PHE A 96 2.67 7.69 -2.81
C PHE A 96 1.61 8.76 -3.07
N ARG A 97 0.87 9.11 -2.03
CA ARG A 97 -0.04 10.26 -1.98
C ARG A 97 0.52 11.27 -0.99
N VAL A 98 0.58 12.53 -1.41
CA VAL A 98 1.16 13.62 -0.61
C VAL A 98 0.05 14.58 -0.19
N PHE A 99 -0.01 14.87 1.09
CA PHE A 99 -1.05 15.69 1.70
C PHE A 99 -0.45 16.91 2.38
N ARG A 100 -1.17 18.03 2.34
CA ARG A 100 -0.81 19.27 3.02
C ARG A 100 -1.95 19.77 3.88
N GLY A 101 -1.67 20.05 5.15
CA GLY A 101 -2.59 20.63 6.12
C GLY A 101 -2.06 21.90 6.77
N MET A 102 -2.92 22.57 7.53
CA MET A 102 -2.60 23.80 8.28
C MET A 102 -2.38 23.55 9.78
N ASN A 103 -2.49 22.29 10.22
CA ASN A 103 -2.25 21.87 11.60
C ASN A 103 -1.65 20.46 11.60
N GLU A 104 -0.92 20.13 12.65
CA GLU A 104 -0.17 18.87 12.79
C GLU A 104 -1.07 17.64 12.77
N GLU A 105 -2.26 17.74 13.36
CA GLU A 105 -3.19 16.62 13.53
C GLU A 105 -4.19 16.49 12.38
N PHE A 106 -3.93 17.11 11.21
CA PHE A 106 -4.84 16.96 10.09
C PHE A 106 -4.92 15.49 9.62
N ASP A 107 -6.10 15.05 9.25
CA ASP A 107 -6.31 13.74 8.65
C ASP A 107 -6.16 13.81 7.14
N PRO A 108 -5.34 12.92 6.51
CA PRO A 108 -5.27 12.79 5.05
C PRO A 108 -6.66 12.52 4.44
N SER A 109 -6.97 13.27 3.41
CA SER A 109 -8.22 13.15 2.67
C SER A 109 -8.06 13.73 1.26
N ASN A 110 -9.02 13.48 0.39
CA ASN A 110 -8.98 14.06 -0.96
C ASN A 110 -9.02 15.60 -0.96
N ASP A 111 -9.53 16.23 0.11
CA ASP A 111 -9.60 17.69 0.22
C ASP A 111 -8.24 18.34 0.48
N ASN A 112 -7.30 17.59 1.05
CA ASN A 112 -5.94 18.07 1.35
C ASN A 112 -4.84 17.32 0.58
N LEU A 113 -5.22 16.45 -0.36
CA LEU A 113 -4.31 15.81 -1.30
C LEU A 113 -3.72 16.85 -2.26
N ILE A 114 -2.40 16.95 -2.34
CA ILE A 114 -1.70 17.88 -3.24
C ILE A 114 -1.05 17.18 -4.43
N GLY A 115 -0.92 15.85 -4.40
CA GLY A 115 -0.47 15.07 -5.54
C GLY A 115 -0.09 13.63 -5.23
N GLU A 116 0.32 12.95 -6.29
CA GLU A 116 0.71 11.54 -6.29
C GLU A 116 2.04 11.39 -7.03
N THR A 117 2.90 10.49 -6.54
CA THR A 117 4.23 10.27 -7.12
C THR A 117 4.67 8.81 -6.95
N THR A 118 5.46 8.32 -7.88
CA THR A 118 6.10 6.99 -7.79
C THR A 118 7.51 7.05 -7.22
N THR A 119 8.04 8.27 -7.01
CA THR A 119 9.35 8.50 -6.40
C THR A 119 9.19 8.95 -4.95
N ALA A 120 10.21 8.74 -4.13
CA ALA A 120 10.20 9.13 -2.72
C ALA A 120 10.57 10.62 -2.53
N GLU A 121 10.03 11.47 -3.37
CA GLU A 121 10.24 12.93 -3.38
C GLU A 121 9.02 13.67 -3.93
N TRP A 122 8.85 14.92 -3.47
CA TRP A 122 7.80 15.82 -3.97
C TRP A 122 8.24 17.25 -3.84
N ALA A 123 7.81 18.10 -4.78
CA ALA A 123 7.99 19.55 -4.70
C ALA A 123 6.63 20.26 -4.66
N ASP A 124 6.46 21.14 -3.70
CA ASP A 124 5.26 21.96 -3.53
C ASP A 124 5.62 23.45 -3.56
N SER A 125 4.77 24.27 -4.15
CA SER A 125 4.92 25.72 -4.22
C SER A 125 3.96 26.39 -3.28
N LEU A 126 4.48 27.15 -2.31
CA LEU A 126 3.69 27.96 -1.40
C LEU A 126 3.55 29.40 -1.92
N SER A 127 2.35 29.94 -1.81
CA SER A 127 2.02 31.31 -2.23
C SER A 127 1.63 32.23 -1.08
N GLU A 128 1.51 31.70 0.13
CA GLU A 128 1.05 32.43 1.31
C GLU A 128 1.96 32.12 2.50
N LEU A 129 2.05 33.10 3.41
CA LEU A 129 2.74 32.89 4.69
C LEU A 129 1.91 31.99 5.59
N GLY A 130 2.57 31.14 6.37
CA GLY A 130 1.89 30.26 7.31
C GLY A 130 2.72 29.07 7.75
N ASN A 131 2.08 28.26 8.61
CA ASN A 131 2.58 26.96 8.99
C ASN A 131 1.88 25.89 8.16
N TYR A 132 2.68 25.03 7.54
CA TYR A 132 2.22 23.94 6.71
C TYR A 132 2.73 22.63 7.28
N TYR A 133 1.88 21.62 7.24
CA TYR A 133 2.20 20.26 7.68
C TYR A 133 1.98 19.32 6.52
N TYR A 134 2.92 18.40 6.33
CA TYR A 134 2.84 17.40 5.26
C TYR A 134 2.81 16.01 5.85
N LYS A 135 2.04 15.14 5.22
CA LYS A 135 1.99 13.70 5.47
C LYS A 135 2.00 12.97 4.13
N VAL A 136 2.49 11.75 4.14
CA VAL A 136 2.56 10.88 2.97
C VAL A 136 1.95 9.53 3.32
N THR A 137 1.16 8.96 2.41
CA THR A 137 0.72 7.57 2.44
C THR A 137 1.29 6.80 1.26
N ALA A 138 1.30 5.47 1.32
CA ALA A 138 1.64 4.58 0.23
C ALA A 138 0.40 3.83 -0.25
N MET A 139 0.31 3.63 -1.56
CA MET A 139 -0.71 2.82 -2.22
C MET A 139 -0.06 1.60 -2.86
N ASP A 140 -0.71 0.44 -2.78
CA ASP A 140 -0.30 -0.75 -3.51
C ASP A 140 -1.02 -0.89 -4.86
N THR A 141 -0.74 -1.98 -5.57
CA THR A 141 -1.38 -2.31 -6.85
C THR A 141 -2.83 -2.81 -6.71
N HIS A 142 -3.30 -3.08 -5.47
CA HIS A 142 -4.64 -3.53 -5.13
C HIS A 142 -5.52 -2.43 -4.54
N GLU A 143 -5.03 -1.18 -4.53
CA GLU A 143 -5.71 0.00 -4.01
C GLU A 143 -5.84 0.02 -2.48
N ASN A 144 -4.99 -0.74 -1.76
CA ASN A 144 -4.89 -0.56 -0.31
C ASN A 144 -3.99 0.64 0.00
N GLU A 145 -4.40 1.44 0.97
CA GLU A 145 -3.67 2.63 1.42
C GLU A 145 -3.08 2.41 2.82
N SER A 146 -1.82 2.76 3.01
CA SER A 146 -1.17 2.73 4.32
C SER A 146 -1.74 3.78 5.27
N ASP A 147 -1.45 3.65 6.56
CA ASP A 147 -1.53 4.78 7.47
C ASP A 147 -0.58 5.90 7.01
N ALA A 148 -0.85 7.13 7.47
CA ALA A 148 -0.02 8.27 7.13
C ALA A 148 1.31 8.26 7.91
N SER A 149 2.36 8.81 7.26
CA SER A 149 3.62 9.12 7.94
C SER A 149 3.43 10.06 9.12
N ASP A 150 4.43 10.14 9.99
CA ASP A 150 4.55 11.25 10.91
C ASP A 150 4.54 12.58 10.13
N PRO A 151 3.93 13.64 10.68
CA PRO A 151 3.88 14.92 10.00
C PRO A 151 5.24 15.62 10.01
N VAL A 152 5.58 16.32 8.93
CA VAL A 152 6.69 17.28 8.91
C VAL A 152 6.13 18.69 8.78
N ASN A 153 6.73 19.63 9.53
CA ASN A 153 6.34 21.04 9.55
C ASN A 153 7.25 21.89 8.66
N VAL A 154 6.66 22.83 7.95
CA VAL A 154 7.33 23.91 7.22
C VAL A 154 6.72 25.25 7.63
N GLU A 155 7.56 26.18 8.07
CA GLU A 155 7.15 27.55 8.40
C GLU A 155 7.61 28.53 7.31
N VAL A 156 6.68 29.32 6.80
CA VAL A 156 6.95 30.42 5.87
C VAL A 156 6.50 31.71 6.56
N LEU A 157 7.43 32.42 7.19
CA LEU A 157 7.12 33.52 8.09
C LEU A 157 7.41 34.91 7.50
N SER A 158 8.14 34.99 6.38
CA SER A 158 8.51 36.23 5.76
C SER A 158 8.32 36.22 4.24
N LEU A 159 8.27 37.41 3.64
CA LEU A 159 8.28 37.55 2.19
C LEU A 159 9.64 37.16 1.57
N GLU A 160 10.70 37.14 2.37
CA GLU A 160 12.01 36.64 1.94
C GLU A 160 11.95 35.13 1.76
N ASP A 161 11.35 34.40 2.72
CA ASP A 161 11.14 32.94 2.60
C ASP A 161 10.28 32.57 1.40
N LEU A 162 9.29 33.44 1.09
CA LEU A 162 8.34 33.18 0.01
C LEU A 162 8.86 33.60 -1.38
N LEU A 163 9.54 34.71 -1.48
CA LEU A 163 9.90 35.40 -2.75
C LEU A 163 11.41 35.61 -2.93
N GLY A 164 12.22 35.31 -1.94
CA GLY A 164 13.66 35.59 -1.96
C GLY A 164 14.00 37.10 -2.03
N LEU A 165 13.08 37.95 -1.58
CA LEU A 165 13.33 39.39 -1.55
C LEU A 165 14.09 39.74 -0.28
N PRO A 166 15.23 40.47 -0.37
CA PRO A 166 15.97 40.90 0.81
C PRO A 166 15.11 41.81 1.68
N GLU A 167 15.25 41.68 3.01
CA GLU A 167 14.65 42.61 3.96
C GLU A 167 15.16 44.01 3.64
N THR A 168 14.26 44.91 3.25
CA THR A 168 14.57 46.31 3.09
C THR A 168 14.60 46.97 4.46
N TYR A 169 15.81 47.30 4.94
CA TYR A 169 16.02 48.16 6.12
C TYR A 169 15.62 49.59 5.85
#